data_4106e35186c68233065c8bef4817de6f
#
_entry.id   4106e35186c68233065c8bef4817de6f
#
_cell.length_a   1.000
_cell.length_b   1.000
_cell.length_c   1.000
_cell.angle_alpha   90.00
_cell.angle_beta   90.00
_cell.angle_gamma   90.00
#
_symmetry.space_group_name_H-M   'P 1'
#
loop_
_entity.id
_entity.type
_entity.pdbx_description
1 polymer ?
#
loop_
_entity_poly.entity_id
_entity_poly.type
_entity_poly.pdbx_seq_one_letter_code
_entity_poly.pdbx_strand_id
1 'polypeptide(L)'
;MNWHDLNRLHVVSNLKKILGKWFSLDCIFLDEKGRVKTNFLEENHTLYSDFFKNQVSSLSGREHFNSDLESVYNLLINTEGGIQIYPSSFESINFVCCNLVYENKIMGSVVGYPFVFNNKSESLEKLINDLMSEWKIDLVQIQKTITSLKVSDNNLEYLKDLISLVSQEVITFHEEINEREERIKDLSSELGSRFRFHTMIGKSANMKKIYRLLEKVSSSEA
;
A
#
# COMPACT_ATOMS: atom_id res chain seq x y z
N MET A 1 1.19 -8.13 7.63
CA MET A 1 1.45 -6.68 7.51
C MET A 1 0.24 -5.89 7.99
N ASN A 2 0.43 -4.88 8.84
CA ASN A 2 -0.66 -4.02 9.32
C ASN A 2 -0.86 -2.83 8.37
N TRP A 3 -1.79 -2.97 7.42
CA TRP A 3 -2.07 -1.97 6.39
C TRP A 3 -2.68 -0.67 6.92
N HIS A 4 -3.32 -0.70 8.09
CA HIS A 4 -3.94 0.49 8.69
C HIS A 4 -2.87 1.52 9.11
N ASP A 5 -1.72 1.06 9.58
CA ASP A 5 -0.67 1.94 10.07
C ASP A 5 0.14 2.58 8.92
N LEU A 6 0.14 1.99 7.72
CA LEU A 6 0.82 2.56 6.54
C LEU A 6 0.33 3.96 6.17
N ASN A 7 -0.97 4.21 6.26
CA ASN A 7 -1.53 5.52 5.95
C ASN A 7 -1.12 6.61 6.97
N ARG A 8 -0.62 6.21 8.14
CA ARG A 8 -0.12 7.11 9.20
C ARG A 8 1.36 7.43 9.04
N LEU A 9 2.08 6.69 8.20
CA LEU A 9 3.49 6.98 7.93
C LEU A 9 3.62 8.32 7.19
N HIS A 10 4.28 9.25 7.85
CA HIS A 10 4.47 10.60 7.30
C HIS A 10 5.18 10.59 5.94
N VAL A 11 6.18 9.71 5.78
CA VAL A 11 6.94 9.56 4.54
C VAL A 11 6.04 9.04 3.41
N VAL A 12 5.31 7.95 3.63
CA VAL A 12 4.36 7.40 2.65
C VAL A 12 3.29 8.42 2.27
N SER A 13 2.74 9.14 3.27
CA SER A 13 1.76 10.20 3.02
C SER A 13 2.33 11.34 2.16
N ASN A 14 3.58 11.75 2.39
CA ASN A 14 4.23 12.78 1.59
C ASN A 14 4.55 12.30 0.16
N LEU A 15 5.02 11.08 -0.01
CA LEU A 15 5.26 10.49 -1.33
C LEU A 15 3.96 10.38 -2.14
N LYS A 16 2.86 9.94 -1.51
CA LYS A 16 1.52 9.96 -2.13
C LYS A 16 1.10 11.36 -2.58
N LYS A 17 1.37 12.39 -1.76
CA LYS A 17 1.08 13.79 -2.14
C LYS A 17 1.94 14.27 -3.32
N ILE A 18 3.20 13.86 -3.40
CA ILE A 18 4.09 14.19 -4.52
C ILE A 18 3.57 13.53 -5.80
N LEU A 19 3.27 12.22 -5.75
CA LEU A 19 2.67 11.50 -6.87
C LEU A 19 1.39 12.18 -7.36
N GLY A 20 0.50 12.54 -6.43
CA GLY A 20 -0.74 13.21 -6.75
C GLY A 20 -0.56 14.59 -7.37
N LYS A 21 0.32 15.42 -6.82
CA LYS A 21 0.53 16.79 -7.29
C LYS A 21 1.30 16.87 -8.61
N TRP A 22 2.28 16.00 -8.82
CA TRP A 22 3.15 16.08 -10.00
C TRP A 22 2.63 15.26 -11.17
N PHE A 23 1.92 14.16 -10.89
CA PHE A 23 1.49 13.21 -11.91
C PHE A 23 -0.03 13.01 -11.96
N SER A 24 -0.79 13.68 -11.09
CA SER A 24 -2.24 13.46 -10.92
C SER A 24 -2.59 11.99 -10.71
N LEU A 25 -1.74 11.27 -9.96
CA LEU A 25 -1.76 9.83 -9.80
C LEU A 25 -2.07 9.48 -8.35
N ASP A 26 -2.95 8.51 -8.16
CA ASP A 26 -3.29 7.97 -6.85
C ASP A 26 -2.50 6.69 -6.57
N CYS A 27 -2.04 6.55 -5.33
CA CYS A 27 -1.27 5.40 -4.88
C CYS A 27 -2.17 4.44 -4.10
N ILE A 28 -2.26 3.21 -4.59
CA ILE A 28 -3.14 2.16 -4.12
C ILE A 28 -2.29 1.03 -3.54
N PHE A 29 -2.70 0.48 -2.41
CA PHE A 29 -2.06 -0.68 -1.81
C PHE A 29 -2.93 -1.92 -1.98
N LEU A 30 -2.31 -3.02 -2.42
CA LEU A 30 -2.92 -4.34 -2.49
C LEU A 30 -2.26 -5.26 -1.47
N ASP A 31 -3.04 -6.13 -0.82
CA ASP A 31 -2.49 -7.17 0.05
C ASP A 31 -1.99 -8.39 -0.77
N GLU A 32 -1.48 -9.39 -0.06
CA GLU A 32 -1.00 -10.66 -0.62
C GLU A 32 -2.05 -11.47 -1.40
N LYS A 33 -3.30 -11.06 -1.37
CA LYS A 33 -4.42 -11.67 -2.09
C LYS A 33 -5.01 -10.73 -3.16
N GLY A 34 -4.33 -9.62 -3.45
CA GLY A 34 -4.79 -8.62 -4.41
C GLY A 34 -5.94 -7.74 -3.93
N ARG A 35 -6.31 -7.79 -2.65
CA ARG A 35 -7.40 -6.98 -2.12
C ARG A 35 -6.92 -5.57 -1.81
N VAL A 36 -7.69 -4.59 -2.25
CA VAL A 36 -7.41 -3.17 -2.00
C VAL A 36 -7.42 -2.86 -0.51
N LYS A 37 -6.36 -2.23 -0.03
CA LYS A 37 -6.18 -1.75 1.34
C LYS A 37 -6.28 -0.24 1.48
N THR A 38 -6.30 0.46 0.38
CA THR A 38 -6.57 1.90 0.35
C THR A 38 -8.07 2.11 0.31
N ASN A 39 -8.63 2.76 1.34
CA ASN A 39 -10.06 3.03 1.35
C ASN A 39 -10.34 4.36 0.64
N PHE A 40 -10.78 4.30 -0.62
CA PHE A 40 -11.07 5.48 -1.45
C PHE A 40 -12.39 6.15 -1.08
N LEU A 41 -13.24 5.48 -0.29
CA LEU A 41 -14.59 5.94 0.04
C LEU A 41 -14.66 6.60 1.42
N GLU A 42 -13.55 6.67 2.16
CA GLU A 42 -13.51 7.41 3.42
C GLU A 42 -13.57 8.92 3.16
N GLU A 43 -14.36 9.63 3.94
CA GLU A 43 -14.57 11.09 3.83
C GLU A 43 -13.25 11.90 3.89
N ASN A 44 -12.21 11.36 4.51
CA ASN A 44 -10.89 11.99 4.64
C ASN A 44 -9.88 11.57 3.55
N HIS A 45 -10.26 10.71 2.60
CA HIS A 45 -9.36 10.29 1.55
C HIS A 45 -9.38 11.28 0.38
N THR A 46 -8.27 11.96 0.15
CA THR A 46 -8.13 12.87 -0.98
C THR A 46 -7.63 12.09 -2.19
N LEU A 47 -8.48 11.93 -3.20
CA LEU A 47 -8.05 11.48 -4.52
C LEU A 47 -7.46 12.67 -5.30
N TYR A 48 -6.35 12.44 -5.96
CA TYR A 48 -5.63 13.46 -6.73
C TYR A 48 -6.06 13.49 -8.19
N SER A 49 -6.35 12.32 -8.77
CA SER A 49 -6.78 12.19 -10.15
C SER A 49 -8.27 12.48 -10.31
N ASP A 50 -8.62 13.48 -11.12
CA ASP A 50 -10.01 13.75 -11.47
C ASP A 50 -10.60 12.62 -12.34
N PHE A 51 -9.76 11.93 -13.14
CA PHE A 51 -10.16 10.72 -13.84
C PHE A 51 -10.62 9.64 -12.87
N PHE A 52 -9.78 9.33 -11.89
CA PHE A 52 -10.08 8.29 -10.91
C PHE A 52 -11.28 8.64 -10.03
N LYS A 53 -11.43 9.89 -9.63
CA LYS A 53 -12.63 10.37 -8.91
C LYS A 53 -13.92 10.07 -9.70
N ASN A 54 -13.93 10.41 -10.98
CA ASN A 54 -15.09 10.18 -11.85
C ASN A 54 -15.36 8.69 -12.02
N GLN A 55 -14.31 7.89 -12.24
CA GLN A 55 -14.42 6.44 -12.36
C GLN A 55 -15.06 5.80 -11.12
N VAL A 56 -14.55 6.09 -9.92
CA VAL A 56 -15.06 5.47 -8.68
C VAL A 56 -16.36 6.09 -8.18
N SER A 57 -16.84 7.18 -8.77
CA SER A 57 -18.13 7.78 -8.42
C SER A 57 -19.31 6.96 -8.91
N SER A 58 -19.15 6.20 -10.00
CA SER A 58 -20.17 5.32 -10.56
C SER A 58 -19.97 3.87 -10.12
N LEU A 59 -21.07 3.09 -10.07
CA LEU A 59 -21.00 1.66 -9.75
C LEU A 59 -20.25 0.89 -10.84
N SER A 60 -20.61 1.13 -12.11
CA SER A 60 -19.95 0.50 -13.27
C SER A 60 -18.45 0.82 -13.33
N GLY A 61 -18.07 2.08 -13.08
CA GLY A 61 -16.65 2.47 -13.06
C GLY A 61 -15.85 1.79 -11.95
N ARG A 62 -16.46 1.55 -10.79
CA ARG A 62 -15.85 0.77 -9.71
C ARG A 62 -15.70 -0.71 -10.07
N GLU A 63 -16.67 -1.29 -10.73
CA GLU A 63 -16.60 -2.67 -11.19
C GLU A 63 -15.48 -2.85 -12.24
N HIS A 64 -15.40 -1.96 -13.24
CA HIS A 64 -14.30 -1.95 -14.22
C HIS A 64 -12.94 -1.80 -13.55
N PHE A 65 -12.80 -0.86 -12.61
CA PHE A 65 -11.56 -0.66 -11.88
C PHE A 65 -11.14 -1.88 -11.06
N ASN A 66 -12.07 -2.54 -10.38
CA ASN A 66 -11.79 -3.75 -9.61
C ASN A 66 -11.38 -4.92 -10.53
N SER A 67 -12.03 -5.07 -11.68
CA SER A 67 -11.66 -6.07 -12.69
C SER A 67 -10.25 -5.82 -13.27
N ASP A 68 -9.92 -4.56 -13.54
CA ASP A 68 -8.57 -4.17 -13.97
C ASP A 68 -7.51 -4.50 -12.92
N LEU A 69 -7.79 -4.16 -11.64
CA LEU A 69 -6.87 -4.47 -10.53
C LEU A 69 -6.66 -5.97 -10.35
N GLU A 70 -7.70 -6.78 -10.48
CA GLU A 70 -7.60 -8.24 -10.42
C GLU A 70 -6.70 -8.77 -11.54
N SER A 71 -6.88 -8.25 -12.77
CA SER A 71 -6.07 -8.59 -13.93
C SER A 71 -4.59 -8.20 -13.71
N VAL A 72 -4.35 -6.99 -13.25
CA VAL A 72 -3.00 -6.49 -12.92
C VAL A 72 -2.36 -7.33 -11.81
N TYR A 73 -3.10 -7.66 -10.77
CA TYR A 73 -2.59 -8.48 -9.67
C TYR A 73 -2.18 -9.87 -10.15
N ASN A 74 -2.99 -10.52 -10.98
CA ASN A 74 -2.67 -11.83 -11.55
C ASN A 74 -1.41 -11.82 -12.42
N LEU A 75 -1.09 -10.70 -13.06
CA LEU A 75 0.16 -10.52 -13.80
C LEU A 75 1.34 -10.27 -12.84
N LEU A 76 1.14 -9.46 -11.79
CA LEU A 76 2.16 -9.09 -10.81
C LEU A 76 2.69 -10.29 -10.02
N ILE A 77 1.84 -11.22 -9.60
CA ILE A 77 2.27 -12.39 -8.83
C ILE A 77 3.20 -13.33 -9.60
N ASN A 78 3.19 -13.23 -10.93
CA ASN A 78 4.05 -14.03 -11.81
C ASN A 78 5.33 -13.30 -12.24
N THR A 79 5.55 -12.06 -11.76
CA THR A 79 6.73 -11.25 -12.10
C THR A 79 7.72 -11.24 -10.95
N GLU A 80 8.99 -11.52 -11.27
CA GLU A 80 10.12 -11.41 -10.33
C GLU A 80 10.45 -9.94 -10.08
N GLY A 81 9.81 -9.32 -9.09
CA GLY A 81 10.20 -8.00 -8.56
C GLY A 81 10.25 -6.86 -9.60
N GLY A 82 10.64 -5.68 -9.12
CA GLY A 82 10.82 -4.48 -9.96
C GLY A 82 9.50 -3.80 -10.34
N ILE A 83 9.64 -2.70 -11.09
CA ILE A 83 8.50 -1.87 -11.48
C ILE A 83 7.97 -2.34 -12.83
N GLN A 84 6.67 -2.58 -12.87
CA GLN A 84 5.95 -3.02 -14.05
C GLN A 84 4.89 -1.99 -14.44
N ILE A 85 4.57 -1.93 -15.73
CA ILE A 85 3.52 -1.07 -16.28
C ILE A 85 2.52 -1.96 -17.00
N TYR A 86 1.26 -1.83 -16.63
CA TYR A 86 0.16 -2.59 -17.22
C TYR A 86 -0.92 -1.66 -17.77
N PRO A 87 -1.49 -1.97 -18.93
CA PRO A 87 -2.64 -1.22 -19.43
C PRO A 87 -3.90 -1.53 -18.60
N SER A 88 -4.81 -0.56 -18.51
CA SER A 88 -6.17 -0.77 -18.02
C SER A 88 -7.11 -1.19 -19.17
N SER A 89 -8.36 -1.50 -18.86
CA SER A 89 -9.41 -1.72 -19.85
C SER A 89 -9.68 -0.48 -20.74
N PHE A 90 -9.33 0.70 -20.25
CA PHE A 90 -9.28 1.93 -21.05
C PHE A 90 -7.93 1.98 -21.77
N GLU A 91 -7.91 1.71 -23.08
CA GLU A 91 -6.71 1.45 -23.91
C GLU A 91 -5.49 2.36 -23.72
N SER A 92 -5.67 3.59 -23.29
CA SER A 92 -4.55 4.54 -23.12
C SER A 92 -4.15 4.75 -21.66
N ILE A 93 -4.97 4.29 -20.72
CA ILE A 93 -4.72 4.43 -19.29
C ILE A 93 -3.85 3.27 -18.82
N ASN A 94 -2.88 3.58 -17.95
CA ASN A 94 -1.95 2.57 -17.45
C ASN A 94 -1.85 2.61 -15.93
N PHE A 95 -1.43 1.47 -15.39
CA PHE A 95 -0.99 1.26 -14.02
C PHE A 95 0.54 1.17 -13.98
N VAL A 96 1.15 1.76 -12.98
CA VAL A 96 2.55 1.52 -12.61
C VAL A 96 2.57 0.77 -11.29
N CYS A 97 3.22 -0.38 -11.24
CA CYS A 97 3.11 -1.32 -10.13
C CYS A 97 4.47 -1.78 -9.64
N CYS A 98 4.57 -2.03 -8.34
CA CYS A 98 5.75 -2.62 -7.72
C CYS A 98 5.32 -3.62 -6.64
N ASN A 99 5.89 -4.83 -6.67
CA ASN A 99 5.66 -5.82 -5.62
C ASN A 99 6.41 -5.44 -4.33
N LEU A 100 5.75 -5.62 -3.21
CA LEU A 100 6.33 -5.55 -1.88
C LEU A 100 6.88 -6.93 -1.51
N VAL A 101 8.17 -7.12 -1.66
CA VAL A 101 8.82 -8.41 -1.41
C VAL A 101 9.61 -8.32 -0.10
N TYR A 102 9.30 -9.21 0.83
CA TYR A 102 10.02 -9.39 2.09
C TYR A 102 10.35 -10.87 2.28
N GLU A 103 11.61 -11.21 2.58
CA GLU A 103 12.09 -12.60 2.73
C GLU A 103 11.67 -13.53 1.57
N ASN A 104 11.79 -13.07 0.33
CA ASN A 104 11.38 -13.76 -0.89
C ASN A 104 9.88 -14.10 -0.98
N LYS A 105 9.03 -13.41 -0.22
CA LYS A 105 7.58 -13.54 -0.29
C LYS A 105 6.94 -12.22 -0.69
N ILE A 106 5.95 -12.29 -1.56
CA ILE A 106 5.14 -11.13 -1.93
C ILE A 106 4.16 -10.86 -0.77
N MET A 107 4.34 -9.73 -0.10
CA MET A 107 3.49 -9.26 0.99
C MET A 107 2.32 -8.41 0.51
N GLY A 108 2.39 -7.98 -0.73
CA GLY A 108 1.41 -7.12 -1.39
C GLY A 108 2.04 -6.34 -2.54
N SER A 109 1.36 -5.29 -2.99
CA SER A 109 1.85 -4.47 -4.09
C SER A 109 1.46 -3.00 -3.92
N VAL A 110 2.30 -2.11 -4.44
CA VAL A 110 2.02 -0.69 -4.61
C VAL A 110 1.62 -0.48 -6.06
N VAL A 111 0.50 0.19 -6.28
CA VAL A 111 -0.07 0.47 -7.60
C VAL A 111 -0.30 1.97 -7.71
N GLY A 112 0.31 2.60 -8.70
CA GLY A 112 0.04 3.98 -9.09
C GLY A 112 -0.92 4.02 -10.27
N TYR A 113 -1.98 4.81 -10.18
CA TYR A 113 -3.04 4.90 -11.17
C TYR A 113 -3.74 6.27 -11.12
N PRO A 114 -4.24 6.82 -12.22
CA PRO A 114 -4.01 6.48 -13.63
C PRO A 114 -2.89 7.33 -14.25
N PHE A 115 -2.30 6.87 -15.35
CA PHE A 115 -1.45 7.72 -16.18
C PHE A 115 -1.52 7.34 -17.66
N VAL A 116 -1.08 8.27 -18.54
CA VAL A 116 -1.11 8.13 -20.00
C VAL A 116 0.28 8.46 -20.56
N PHE A 117 0.77 7.66 -21.51
CA PHE A 117 1.99 7.99 -22.24
C PHE A 117 1.75 9.16 -23.21
N ASN A 118 2.69 10.10 -23.25
CA ASN A 118 2.55 11.30 -24.09
C ASN A 118 2.53 10.99 -25.61
N ASN A 119 3.06 9.84 -26.03
CA ASN A 119 3.34 9.52 -27.43
C ASN A 119 2.22 8.77 -28.18
N LYS A 120 1.04 8.54 -27.56
CA LYS A 120 -0.08 7.76 -28.14
C LYS A 120 -1.28 8.64 -28.47
N SER A 121 -1.26 9.40 -29.59
CA SER A 121 -2.37 10.29 -29.92
C SER A 121 -3.63 9.58 -30.45
N GLU A 122 -3.51 8.52 -31.28
CA GLU A 122 -4.68 7.83 -31.86
C GLU A 122 -5.55 7.11 -30.82
N SER A 123 -4.95 6.49 -29.82
CA SER A 123 -5.70 5.83 -28.74
C SER A 123 -6.35 6.83 -27.77
N LEU A 124 -5.91 8.10 -27.76
CA LEU A 124 -6.53 9.15 -26.94
C LEU A 124 -7.87 9.61 -27.48
N GLU A 125 -8.07 9.64 -28.80
CA GLU A 125 -9.36 10.03 -29.39
C GLU A 125 -10.44 8.99 -29.07
N LYS A 126 -10.08 7.69 -29.12
CA LYS A 126 -10.99 6.63 -28.71
C LYS A 126 -11.36 6.75 -27.23
N LEU A 127 -10.36 6.93 -26.37
CA LEU A 127 -10.57 7.14 -24.93
C LEU A 127 -11.52 8.34 -24.67
N ILE A 128 -11.33 9.45 -25.37
CA ILE A 128 -12.20 10.64 -25.23
C ILE A 128 -13.65 10.29 -25.56
N ASN A 129 -13.89 9.57 -26.66
CA ASN A 129 -15.24 9.20 -27.08
C ASN A 129 -15.89 8.22 -26.11
N ASP A 130 -15.14 7.24 -25.60
CA ASP A 130 -15.63 6.27 -24.61
C ASP A 130 -16.03 7.00 -23.30
N LEU A 131 -15.18 7.89 -22.80
CA LEU A 131 -15.44 8.66 -21.58
C LEU A 131 -16.62 9.64 -21.74
N MET A 132 -16.78 10.26 -22.90
CA MET A 132 -17.93 11.12 -23.18
C MET A 132 -19.25 10.34 -23.11
N SER A 133 -19.25 9.12 -23.63
CA SER A 133 -20.45 8.28 -23.63
C SER A 133 -20.80 7.73 -22.23
N GLU A 134 -19.81 7.30 -21.49
CA GLU A 134 -20.01 6.68 -20.16
C GLU A 134 -20.25 7.69 -19.04
N TRP A 135 -19.46 8.77 -18.99
CA TRP A 135 -19.48 9.69 -17.85
C TRP A 135 -20.35 10.93 -18.06
N LYS A 136 -20.86 11.15 -19.28
CA LYS A 136 -21.67 12.33 -19.63
C LYS A 136 -21.00 13.68 -19.27
N ILE A 137 -19.68 13.74 -19.39
CA ILE A 137 -18.85 14.91 -19.11
C ILE A 137 -18.56 15.61 -20.44
N ASP A 138 -18.42 16.93 -20.41
CA ASP A 138 -18.11 17.69 -21.62
C ASP A 138 -16.68 17.46 -22.12
N LEU A 139 -16.46 17.68 -23.43
CA LEU A 139 -15.20 17.46 -24.11
C LEU A 139 -14.03 18.25 -23.48
N VAL A 140 -14.29 19.48 -23.05
CA VAL A 140 -13.25 20.38 -22.48
C VAL A 140 -12.75 19.82 -21.16
N GLN A 141 -13.66 19.33 -20.33
CA GLN A 141 -13.31 18.76 -19.04
C GLN A 141 -12.55 17.42 -19.21
N ILE A 142 -12.97 16.58 -20.17
CA ILE A 142 -12.25 15.33 -20.48
C ILE A 142 -10.84 15.63 -20.99
N GLN A 143 -10.68 16.56 -21.92
CA GLN A 143 -9.37 16.94 -22.45
C GLN A 143 -8.43 17.47 -21.35
N LYS A 144 -8.96 18.30 -20.42
CA LYS A 144 -8.20 18.77 -19.26
C LYS A 144 -7.76 17.61 -18.37
N THR A 145 -8.67 16.69 -18.06
CA THR A 145 -8.38 15.51 -17.25
C THR A 145 -7.30 14.65 -17.90
N ILE A 146 -7.44 14.30 -19.18
CA ILE A 146 -6.44 13.51 -19.90
C ILE A 146 -5.08 14.22 -19.96
N THR A 147 -5.09 15.54 -20.17
CA THR A 147 -3.84 16.32 -20.21
C THR A 147 -3.09 16.25 -18.89
N SER A 148 -3.80 16.24 -17.76
CA SER A 148 -3.19 16.10 -16.42
C SER A 148 -2.59 14.73 -16.15
N LEU A 149 -3.01 13.69 -16.88
CA LEU A 149 -2.51 12.31 -16.75
C LEU A 149 -1.30 12.01 -17.66
N LYS A 150 -0.94 12.94 -18.58
CA LYS A 150 0.15 12.70 -19.52
C LYS A 150 1.50 12.73 -18.83
N VAL A 151 2.23 11.63 -18.99
CA VAL A 151 3.59 11.47 -18.49
C VAL A 151 4.55 11.40 -19.65
N SER A 152 5.56 12.30 -19.69
CA SER A 152 6.64 12.27 -20.68
C SER A 152 7.65 11.16 -20.32
N ASP A 153 8.46 10.74 -21.30
CA ASP A 153 9.46 9.69 -21.10
C ASP A 153 10.44 10.04 -19.97
N ASN A 154 10.87 11.30 -19.87
CA ASN A 154 11.74 11.75 -18.77
C ASN A 154 11.02 11.68 -17.40
N ASN A 155 9.75 12.04 -17.36
CA ASN A 155 8.96 12.00 -16.14
C ASN A 155 8.57 10.57 -15.75
N LEU A 156 8.57 9.64 -16.69
CA LEU A 156 8.28 8.23 -16.43
C LEU A 156 9.34 7.60 -15.51
N GLU A 157 10.61 7.92 -15.70
CA GLU A 157 11.67 7.43 -14.82
C GLU A 157 11.50 7.99 -13.39
N TYR A 158 11.19 9.28 -13.24
CA TYR A 158 10.89 9.85 -11.92
C TYR A 158 9.65 9.21 -11.28
N LEU A 159 8.63 8.88 -12.08
CA LEU A 159 7.45 8.18 -11.59
C LEU A 159 7.81 6.79 -11.06
N LYS A 160 8.63 6.05 -11.80
CA LYS A 160 9.13 4.73 -11.37
C LYS A 160 9.92 4.85 -10.06
N ASP A 161 10.85 5.80 -9.99
CA ASP A 161 11.66 6.02 -8.79
C ASP A 161 10.78 6.32 -7.57
N LEU A 162 9.74 7.15 -7.72
CA LEU A 162 8.81 7.46 -6.63
C LEU A 162 8.00 6.23 -6.18
N ILE A 163 7.53 5.40 -7.11
CA ILE A 163 6.84 4.14 -6.76
C ILE A 163 7.79 3.17 -6.06
N SER A 164 9.04 3.08 -6.52
CA SER A 164 10.08 2.29 -5.85
C SER A 164 10.33 2.77 -4.42
N LEU A 165 10.45 4.07 -4.22
CA LEU A 165 10.61 4.66 -2.90
C LEU A 165 9.42 4.35 -1.98
N VAL A 166 8.19 4.48 -2.46
CA VAL A 166 7.00 4.09 -1.67
C VAL A 166 7.11 2.62 -1.27
N SER A 167 7.49 1.75 -2.19
CA SER A 167 7.61 0.31 -1.93
C SER A 167 8.69 0.00 -0.90
N GLN A 168 9.86 0.64 -0.99
CA GLN A 168 10.96 0.48 -0.04
C GLN A 168 10.57 0.95 1.37
N GLU A 169 9.94 2.12 1.49
CA GLU A 169 9.49 2.65 2.78
C GLU A 169 8.46 1.74 3.46
N VAL A 170 7.56 1.14 2.68
CA VAL A 170 6.58 0.18 3.19
C VAL A 170 7.26 -1.08 3.71
N ILE A 171 8.26 -1.60 3.01
CA ILE A 171 9.04 -2.78 3.43
C ILE A 171 9.83 -2.47 4.69
N THR A 172 10.60 -1.37 4.71
CA THR A 172 11.38 -0.94 5.87
C THR A 172 10.51 -0.80 7.12
N PHE A 173 9.33 -0.21 6.98
CA PHE A 173 8.39 -0.10 8.08
C PHE A 173 7.91 -1.47 8.59
N HIS A 174 7.66 -2.41 7.68
CA HIS A 174 7.27 -3.77 8.06
C HIS A 174 8.38 -4.47 8.85
N GLU A 175 9.64 -4.33 8.41
CA GLU A 175 10.83 -4.84 9.10
C GLU A 175 10.93 -4.27 10.51
N GLU A 176 10.84 -2.95 10.65
CA GLU A 176 10.90 -2.30 11.96
C GLU A 176 9.80 -2.79 12.94
N ILE A 177 8.58 -3.01 12.44
CA ILE A 177 7.50 -3.55 13.28
C ILE A 177 7.82 -4.96 13.71
N ASN A 178 8.24 -5.83 12.80
CA ASN A 178 8.58 -7.21 13.12
C ASN A 178 9.69 -7.29 14.16
N GLU A 179 10.78 -6.53 13.99
CA GLU A 179 11.87 -6.46 14.98
C GLU A 179 11.38 -6.00 16.36
N ARG A 180 10.48 -5.02 16.41
CA ARG A 180 9.91 -4.55 17.67
C ARG A 180 9.02 -5.60 18.33
N GLU A 181 8.20 -6.30 17.55
CA GLU A 181 7.34 -7.38 18.06
C GLU A 181 8.16 -8.55 18.59
N GLU A 182 9.23 -8.97 17.91
CA GLU A 182 10.17 -9.98 18.38
C GLU A 182 10.82 -9.55 19.70
N ARG A 183 11.33 -8.33 19.77
CA ARG A 183 11.94 -7.81 21.01
C ARG A 183 10.95 -7.77 22.17
N ILE A 184 9.69 -7.37 21.93
CA ILE A 184 8.63 -7.40 22.94
C ILE A 184 8.35 -8.82 23.40
N LYS A 185 8.34 -9.79 22.49
CA LYS A 185 8.12 -11.21 22.79
C LYS A 185 9.25 -11.76 23.65
N ASP A 186 10.50 -11.44 23.30
CA ASP A 186 11.70 -11.87 24.05
C ASP A 186 11.70 -11.30 25.48
N LEU A 187 11.48 -9.99 25.59
CA LEU A 187 11.37 -9.34 26.89
C LEU A 187 10.20 -9.87 27.73
N SER A 188 9.07 -10.18 27.09
CA SER A 188 7.92 -10.81 27.76
C SER A 188 8.22 -12.23 28.22
N SER A 189 8.99 -12.98 27.45
CA SER A 189 9.46 -14.33 27.79
C SER A 189 10.43 -14.27 28.98
N GLU A 190 11.43 -13.38 28.94
CA GLU A 190 12.34 -13.18 30.07
C GLU A 190 11.60 -12.76 31.34
N LEU A 191 10.67 -11.81 31.25
CA LEU A 191 9.83 -11.40 32.38
C LEU A 191 8.93 -12.56 32.86
N GLY A 192 8.39 -13.34 31.92
CA GLY A 192 7.57 -14.51 32.24
C GLY A 192 8.35 -15.58 32.98
N SER A 193 9.59 -15.83 32.60
CA SER A 193 10.49 -16.77 33.32
C SER A 193 10.84 -16.29 34.72
N ARG A 194 11.06 -14.98 34.91
CA ARG A 194 11.33 -14.36 36.22
C ARG A 194 10.12 -14.36 37.15
N PHE A 195 8.91 -14.53 36.62
CA PHE A 195 7.66 -14.55 37.40
C PHE A 195 7.00 -15.93 37.48
N ARG A 196 7.77 -16.98 37.19
CA ARG A 196 7.38 -18.37 37.35
C ARG A 196 8.30 -19.01 38.36
N PHE A 197 7.73 -19.62 39.39
CA PHE A 197 8.45 -20.51 40.30
C PHE A 197 7.74 -21.89 40.22
N HIS A 198 8.34 -22.82 39.50
CA HIS A 198 7.73 -24.13 39.16
C HIS A 198 6.37 -23.98 38.46
N THR A 199 5.31 -24.38 39.11
CA THR A 199 3.92 -24.34 38.61
C THR A 199 3.19 -23.04 38.98
N MET A 200 3.79 -22.18 39.84
CA MET A 200 3.17 -20.93 40.25
C MET A 200 3.40 -19.82 39.22
N ILE A 201 2.30 -19.21 38.75
CA ILE A 201 2.33 -18.11 37.80
C ILE A 201 1.59 -16.92 38.40
N GLY A 202 2.23 -15.76 38.48
CA GLY A 202 1.55 -14.56 38.94
C GLY A 202 2.38 -13.29 38.78
N LYS A 203 1.74 -12.19 38.37
CA LYS A 203 2.38 -10.87 38.17
C LYS A 203 2.03 -9.86 39.26
N SER A 204 1.18 -10.22 40.23
CA SER A 204 0.79 -9.30 41.32
C SER A 204 1.97 -8.94 42.24
N ALA A 205 1.92 -7.78 42.86
CA ALA A 205 2.96 -7.33 43.82
C ALA A 205 3.20 -8.36 44.93
N ASN A 206 2.14 -9.05 45.38
CA ASN A 206 2.23 -10.08 46.39
C ASN A 206 2.92 -11.34 45.86
N MET A 207 2.62 -11.78 44.63
CA MET A 207 3.30 -12.92 44.03
C MET A 207 4.78 -12.64 43.78
N LYS A 208 5.15 -11.42 43.41
CA LYS A 208 6.56 -11.02 43.27
C LYS A 208 7.32 -11.08 44.61
N LYS A 209 6.66 -10.74 45.73
CA LYS A 209 7.25 -10.91 47.08
C LYS A 209 7.46 -12.39 47.43
N ILE A 210 6.48 -13.23 47.09
CA ILE A 210 6.56 -14.68 47.33
C ILE A 210 7.71 -15.29 46.51
N TYR A 211 7.86 -14.95 45.22
CA TYR A 211 8.98 -15.44 44.41
C TYR A 211 10.34 -15.06 44.98
N ARG A 212 10.53 -13.82 45.40
CA ARG A 212 11.77 -13.37 46.07
C ARG A 212 12.06 -14.12 47.34
N LEU A 213 11.06 -14.48 48.12
CA LEU A 213 11.22 -15.29 49.34
C LEU A 213 11.63 -16.73 49.00
N LEU A 214 10.97 -17.32 47.97
CA LEU A 214 11.27 -18.67 47.52
C LEU A 214 12.68 -18.78 46.93
N GLU A 215 13.15 -17.78 46.14
CA GLU A 215 14.52 -17.70 45.68
C GLU A 215 15.53 -17.66 46.82
N LYS A 216 15.25 -16.83 47.86
CA LYS A 216 16.12 -16.75 49.03
C LYS A 216 16.18 -18.06 49.83
N VAL A 217 15.06 -18.75 49.94
CA VAL A 217 14.99 -20.04 50.62
C VAL A 217 15.68 -21.14 49.80
N SER A 218 15.47 -21.15 48.47
CA SER A 218 16.10 -22.14 47.60
C SER A 218 17.63 -21.96 47.43
N SER A 219 18.12 -20.73 47.64
CA SER A 219 19.56 -20.40 47.60
C SER A 219 20.25 -20.49 48.98
N SER A 220 19.51 -20.59 50.04
CA SER A 220 20.07 -20.90 51.36
C SER A 220 20.19 -22.41 51.50
N GLU A 221 21.40 -22.93 51.41
CA GLU A 221 21.71 -24.30 51.83
C GLU A 221 21.34 -24.44 53.33
N ALA A 222 20.34 -25.28 53.58
CA ALA A 222 20.03 -25.71 54.92
C ALA A 222 20.96 -26.85 55.36
#